data_f02548f476b02b9eb588109d7fd8f50b
#
_entry.id   f02548f476b02b9eb588109d7fd8f50b
#
_cell.length_a   1.000
_cell.length_b   1.000
_cell.length_c   1.000
_cell.angle_alpha   90.00
_cell.angle_beta   90.00
_cell.angle_gamma   90.00
#
_symmetry.space_group_name_H-M   'P 1'
#
loop_
_entity.id
_entity.type
_entity.pdbx_description
1 polymer ?
#
loop_
_entity_poly.entity_id
_entity_poly.type
_entity_poly.pdbx_seq_one_letter_code
_entity_poly.pdbx_strand_id
1 'polypeptide(L)'
;MSGTASAGYSRTPLPKKLGIKDGSTVHIAGGPVPSLPVQPTGGPAPYDVVLALVTMDASLRAGITAWSTLITPDGGLWICWPKKTARKLVAAFAASDMTEDVVRDVVLPMGLVDNKVCAVDEIWSGLRVVWRVELRPAKRKAGT
;
A
#
# COMPACT_ATOMS: atom_id res chain seq x y z
N MET A 1 -6.78 25.33 6.47
CA MET A 1 -6.88 25.15 5.93
C MET A 1 -7.11 24.91 5.27
N SER A 2 -6.80 24.85 5.18
CA SER A 2 -7.01 24.62 4.56
C SER A 2 -7.10 24.09 3.85
N GLY A 3 -7.16 24.10 3.97
CA GLY A 3 -7.18 23.38 3.31
C GLY A 3 -7.12 23.09 2.29
N THR A 4 -6.95 23.45 2.17
CA THR A 4 -6.81 23.33 1.05
C THR A 4 -6.47 22.18 0.50
N ALA A 5 -7.25 21.48 0.14
CA ALA A 5 -6.96 20.31 -0.55
C ALA A 5 -6.13 20.66 -1.74
N SER A 6 -4.95 20.18 -1.79
CA SER A 6 -4.18 20.30 -2.99
C SER A 6 -4.67 19.26 -3.98
N ALA A 7 -4.24 19.39 -5.21
CA ALA A 7 -4.60 18.43 -6.24
C ALA A 7 -4.22 17.01 -5.81
N GLY A 8 -5.11 16.09 -5.96
CA GLY A 8 -4.90 14.72 -5.60
C GLY A 8 -5.29 14.36 -4.18
N TYR A 9 -5.57 15.35 -3.36
CA TYR A 9 -6.01 15.08 -2.01
C TYR A 9 -7.52 15.05 -1.91
N SER A 10 -8.02 14.13 -1.15
CA SER A 10 -9.39 14.21 -0.69
C SER A 10 -9.38 14.74 0.73
N ARG A 11 -10.53 15.12 1.22
CA ARG A 11 -10.66 15.58 2.60
C ARG A 11 -10.75 14.41 3.59
N THR A 12 -10.84 13.20 3.08
CA THR A 12 -10.91 12.03 3.93
C THR A 12 -9.59 11.86 4.66
N PRO A 13 -9.61 11.66 5.97
CA PRO A 13 -8.38 11.37 6.72
C PRO A 13 -7.65 10.17 6.15
N LEU A 14 -6.33 10.19 6.17
CA LEU A 14 -5.53 9.14 5.58
C LEU A 14 -5.84 7.75 6.13
N PRO A 15 -5.95 7.55 7.44
CA PRO A 15 -6.28 6.20 7.94
C PRO A 15 -7.56 5.66 7.32
N LYS A 16 -8.57 6.48 7.17
CA LYS A 16 -9.83 6.06 6.59
C LYS A 16 -9.66 5.72 5.11
N LYS A 17 -8.88 6.52 4.37
CA LYS A 17 -8.60 6.25 2.96
C LYS A 17 -7.91 4.90 2.79
N LEU A 18 -7.06 4.55 3.71
CA LEU A 18 -6.30 3.30 3.66
C LEU A 18 -7.07 2.10 4.21
N GLY A 19 -8.29 2.32 4.71
CA GLY A 19 -9.10 1.24 5.26
C GLY A 19 -8.71 0.86 6.67
N ILE A 20 -8.04 1.73 7.39
CA ILE A 20 -7.64 1.47 8.77
C ILE A 20 -8.78 1.88 9.69
N LYS A 21 -9.23 0.94 10.49
CA LYS A 21 -10.31 1.12 11.46
C LYS A 21 -9.75 0.93 12.86
N ASP A 22 -10.56 1.26 13.85
CA ASP A 22 -10.20 0.95 15.23
C ASP A 22 -9.94 -0.54 15.35
N GLY A 23 -8.81 -0.88 15.93
CA GLY A 23 -8.43 -2.27 16.10
C GLY A 23 -7.72 -2.90 14.91
N SER A 24 -7.62 -2.20 13.77
CA SER A 24 -6.87 -2.73 12.62
C SER A 24 -5.40 -2.85 12.96
N THR A 25 -4.80 -3.95 12.52
CA THR A 25 -3.36 -4.12 12.62
C THR A 25 -2.71 -3.59 11.34
N VAL A 26 -1.61 -2.87 11.51
CA VAL A 26 -0.93 -2.18 10.41
C VAL A 26 0.56 -2.50 10.44
N HIS A 27 1.11 -2.81 9.28
CA HIS A 27 2.54 -3.03 9.12
C HIS A 27 3.05 -2.15 7.98
N ILE A 28 4.24 -1.61 8.15
CA ILE A 28 4.87 -0.79 7.13
C ILE A 28 6.17 -1.47 6.71
N ALA A 29 6.32 -1.70 5.42
CA ALA A 29 7.48 -2.39 4.86
C ALA A 29 8.09 -1.57 3.74
N GLY A 30 9.28 -1.96 3.33
CA GLY A 30 9.96 -1.32 2.23
C GLY A 30 10.86 -0.18 2.68
N GLY A 31 11.04 0.81 1.83
CA GLY A 31 12.01 1.87 2.00
C GLY A 31 11.83 2.73 3.24
N PRO A 32 12.53 3.85 3.28
CA PRO A 32 12.43 4.70 4.47
C PRO A 32 10.99 5.13 4.71
N VAL A 33 10.59 5.09 5.95
CA VAL A 33 9.24 5.48 6.32
C VAL A 33 9.18 7.00 6.33
N PRO A 34 8.41 7.59 5.43
CA PRO A 34 8.21 9.04 5.50
C PRO A 34 7.38 9.39 6.72
N SER A 35 7.25 10.66 6.99
CA SER A 35 6.42 11.08 8.11
C SER A 35 4.95 10.99 7.71
N LEU A 36 4.46 9.77 7.61
CA LEU A 36 3.06 9.53 7.36
C LEU A 36 2.30 9.62 8.68
N PRO A 37 1.07 10.13 8.65
CA PRO A 37 0.23 10.13 9.86
C PRO A 37 -0.38 8.75 10.14
N VAL A 38 0.39 7.71 9.90
CA VAL A 38 0.00 6.33 10.10
C VAL A 38 1.19 5.61 10.70
N GLN A 39 0.96 4.91 11.79
CA GLN A 39 2.01 4.20 12.49
C GLN A 39 1.74 2.70 12.48
N PRO A 40 2.80 1.89 12.40
CA PRO A 40 2.60 0.45 12.54
C PRO A 40 2.09 0.13 13.95
N THR A 41 1.26 -0.90 14.03
CA THR A 41 0.69 -1.30 15.32
C THR A 41 1.57 -2.29 16.07
N GLY A 42 2.56 -2.87 15.40
CA GLY A 42 3.35 -3.93 15.99
C GLY A 42 2.59 -5.25 16.03
N GLY A 43 3.14 -6.21 16.74
CA GLY A 43 2.52 -7.52 16.84
C GLY A 43 2.84 -8.42 15.65
N PRO A 44 2.38 -9.67 15.70
CA PRO A 44 2.69 -10.64 14.66
C PRO A 44 1.78 -10.51 13.45
N ALA A 45 2.28 -11.02 12.32
CA ALA A 45 1.45 -11.18 11.13
C ALA A 45 0.41 -12.27 11.37
N PRO A 46 -0.70 -12.29 10.60
CA PRO A 46 -0.98 -11.38 9.49
C PRO A 46 -1.58 -10.05 9.97
N TYR A 47 -1.57 -9.09 9.05
CA TYR A 47 -2.05 -7.74 9.34
C TYR A 47 -3.25 -7.40 8.46
N ASP A 48 -4.10 -6.53 8.97
CA ASP A 48 -5.26 -6.05 8.20
C ASP A 48 -4.83 -5.13 7.07
N VAL A 49 -3.77 -4.35 7.31
CA VAL A 49 -3.27 -3.39 6.33
C VAL A 49 -1.74 -3.43 6.33
N VAL A 50 -1.17 -3.57 5.15
CA VAL A 50 0.28 -3.49 4.97
C VAL A 50 0.55 -2.36 3.96
N LEU A 51 1.47 -1.47 4.32
CA LEU A 51 1.94 -0.42 3.42
C LEU A 51 3.37 -0.76 3.02
N ALA A 52 3.58 -0.97 1.74
CA ALA A 52 4.91 -1.27 1.22
C ALA A 52 5.38 -0.10 0.38
N LEU A 53 6.46 0.54 0.82
CA LEU A 53 7.01 1.74 0.18
C LEU A 53 8.12 1.32 -0.76
N VAL A 54 7.93 1.52 -2.05
CA VAL A 54 8.89 1.09 -3.07
C VAL A 54 9.20 2.24 -4.01
N THR A 55 10.44 2.35 -4.42
CA THR A 55 10.86 3.36 -5.39
C THR A 55 11.18 2.75 -6.75
N MET A 56 11.48 1.45 -6.79
CA MET A 56 11.90 0.78 -8.02
C MET A 56 11.09 -0.49 -8.25
N ASP A 57 10.86 -0.81 -9.51
CA ASP A 57 10.23 -2.07 -9.92
C ASP A 57 10.96 -3.28 -9.32
N ALA A 58 12.29 -3.24 -9.36
CA ALA A 58 13.09 -4.33 -8.81
C ALA A 58 12.81 -4.56 -7.32
N SER A 59 12.62 -3.46 -6.58
CA SER A 59 12.30 -3.56 -5.15
C SER A 59 10.91 -4.16 -4.93
N LEU A 60 9.95 -3.80 -5.78
CA LEU A 60 8.62 -4.38 -5.71
C LEU A 60 8.69 -5.89 -5.96
N ARG A 61 9.35 -6.30 -7.02
CA ARG A 61 9.45 -7.72 -7.36
C ARG A 61 10.16 -8.52 -6.28
N ALA A 62 11.16 -7.93 -5.65
CA ALA A 62 11.90 -8.59 -4.59
C ALA A 62 11.07 -8.80 -3.33
N GLY A 63 10.16 -7.88 -3.03
CA GLY A 63 9.41 -7.91 -1.76
C GLY A 63 8.01 -8.45 -1.84
N ILE A 64 7.40 -8.46 -3.03
CA ILE A 64 5.95 -8.66 -3.14
C ILE A 64 5.50 -10.03 -2.61
N THR A 65 6.26 -11.07 -2.83
CA THR A 65 5.88 -12.40 -2.36
C THR A 65 5.77 -12.42 -0.84
N ALA A 66 6.76 -11.87 -0.16
CA ALA A 66 6.74 -11.80 1.30
C ALA A 66 5.59 -10.92 1.80
N TRP A 67 5.44 -9.75 1.21
CA TRP A 67 4.40 -8.81 1.66
C TRP A 67 3.01 -9.36 1.47
N SER A 68 2.78 -10.08 0.38
CA SER A 68 1.46 -10.64 0.09
C SER A 68 1.04 -11.69 1.11
N THR A 69 2.00 -12.33 1.78
CA THR A 69 1.69 -13.31 2.82
C THR A 69 1.43 -12.67 4.17
N LEU A 70 1.70 -11.37 4.30
CA LEU A 70 1.54 -10.67 5.57
C LEU A 70 0.13 -10.14 5.80
N ILE A 71 -0.72 -10.13 4.78
CA ILE A 71 -2.08 -9.63 4.93
C ILE A 71 -3.04 -10.75 5.28
N THR A 72 -4.08 -10.40 6.04
CA THR A 72 -5.19 -11.33 6.30
C THR A 72 -5.90 -11.65 4.99
N PRO A 73 -6.70 -12.74 4.93
CA PRO A 73 -7.37 -13.11 3.67
C PRO A 73 -8.17 -11.98 3.02
N ASP A 74 -8.81 -11.14 3.82
CA ASP A 74 -9.56 -10.00 3.33
C ASP A 74 -8.85 -8.67 3.59
N GLY A 75 -7.57 -8.73 3.95
CA GLY A 75 -6.77 -7.53 4.19
C GLY A 75 -6.31 -6.87 2.90
N GLY A 76 -5.68 -5.73 3.05
CA GLY A 76 -5.18 -4.95 1.92
C GLY A 76 -3.70 -4.68 2.02
N LEU A 77 -3.05 -4.79 0.87
CA LEU A 77 -1.66 -4.42 0.71
C LEU A 77 -1.61 -3.16 -0.16
N TRP A 78 -1.13 -2.08 0.41
CA TRP A 78 -0.94 -0.84 -0.33
C TRP A 78 0.47 -0.80 -0.86
N ILE A 79 0.61 -0.82 -2.17
CA ILE A 79 1.91 -0.59 -2.81
C ILE A 79 2.00 0.92 -3.05
N CYS A 80 3.00 1.55 -2.45
CA CYS A 80 3.15 3.00 -2.49
C CYS A 80 4.44 3.36 -3.21
N TRP A 81 4.36 4.32 -4.11
CA TRP A 81 5.53 4.76 -4.89
C TRP A 81 5.53 6.28 -5.02
N PRO A 82 6.71 6.89 -5.32
CA PRO A 82 6.78 8.34 -5.44
C PRO A 82 6.01 8.84 -6.65
N LYS A 83 5.25 9.91 -6.44
CA LYS A 83 4.57 10.60 -7.53
C LYS A 83 5.59 11.20 -8.48
N LYS A 84 5.18 11.43 -9.73
CA LYS A 84 6.05 12.04 -10.73
C LYS A 84 6.59 13.39 -10.26
N THR A 85 5.77 14.19 -9.61
CA THR A 85 6.19 15.50 -9.09
C THR A 85 7.27 15.35 -8.03
N ALA A 86 7.14 14.34 -7.17
CA ALA A 86 8.14 14.10 -6.14
C ALA A 86 9.47 13.66 -6.73
N ARG A 87 9.46 12.94 -7.84
CA ARG A 87 10.69 12.51 -8.50
C ARG A 87 11.52 13.68 -9.00
N LYS A 88 10.86 14.78 -9.34
CA LYS A 88 11.54 15.99 -9.80
C LYS A 88 12.14 16.79 -8.65
N LEU A 89 11.59 16.65 -7.47
CA LEU A 89 11.94 17.46 -6.32
C LEU A 89 12.86 16.76 -5.33
N VAL A 90 12.82 15.43 -5.29
CA VAL A 90 13.58 14.64 -4.32
C VAL A 90 14.57 13.79 -5.09
N ALA A 91 15.85 14.09 -4.94
CA ALA A 91 16.89 13.41 -5.70
C ALA A 91 16.86 11.90 -5.53
N ALA A 92 16.54 11.43 -4.33
CA ALA A 92 16.48 10.00 -4.05
C ALA A 92 15.41 9.26 -4.87
N PHE A 93 14.42 9.99 -5.39
CA PHE A 93 13.33 9.38 -6.16
C PHE A 93 13.48 9.60 -7.67
N ALA A 94 14.53 10.30 -8.10
CA ALA A 94 14.67 10.70 -9.50
C ALA A 94 14.69 9.52 -10.45
N ALA A 95 15.22 8.38 -10.04
CA ALA A 95 15.34 7.20 -10.87
C ALA A 95 14.15 6.24 -10.76
N SER A 96 13.12 6.63 -10.04
CA SER A 96 11.97 5.74 -9.83
C SER A 96 11.30 5.40 -11.17
N ASP A 97 11.06 4.11 -11.39
CA ASP A 97 10.38 3.61 -12.58
C ASP A 97 8.99 3.06 -12.25
N MET A 98 8.46 3.40 -11.07
CA MET A 98 7.17 2.87 -10.63
C MET A 98 5.99 3.60 -11.24
N THR A 99 4.97 2.83 -11.61
CA THR A 99 3.68 3.33 -12.09
C THR A 99 2.60 2.36 -11.63
N GLU A 100 1.34 2.76 -11.79
CA GLU A 100 0.23 1.83 -11.55
C GLU A 100 0.36 0.58 -12.42
N ASP A 101 0.71 0.76 -13.68
CA ASP A 101 0.80 -0.37 -14.61
C ASP A 101 1.92 -1.34 -14.18
N VAL A 102 3.03 -0.83 -13.69
CA VAL A 102 4.09 -1.67 -13.17
C VAL A 102 3.57 -2.52 -12.00
N VAL A 103 2.81 -1.92 -11.10
CA VAL A 103 2.23 -2.66 -9.98
C VAL A 103 1.32 -3.76 -10.49
N ARG A 104 0.42 -3.44 -11.41
CA ARG A 104 -0.51 -4.43 -11.96
C ARG A 104 0.21 -5.57 -12.66
N ASP A 105 1.25 -5.26 -13.43
CA ASP A 105 2.03 -6.27 -14.12
C ASP A 105 2.65 -7.28 -13.16
N VAL A 106 3.00 -6.82 -11.96
CA VAL A 106 3.60 -7.69 -10.95
C VAL A 106 2.54 -8.49 -10.20
N VAL A 107 1.45 -7.85 -9.79
CA VAL A 107 0.53 -8.46 -8.84
C VAL A 107 -0.56 -9.32 -9.48
N LEU A 108 -1.02 -8.96 -10.68
CA LEU A 108 -2.10 -9.71 -11.32
C LEU A 108 -1.74 -11.18 -11.57
N PRO A 109 -0.55 -11.50 -12.07
CA PRO A 109 -0.19 -12.90 -12.25
C PRO A 109 -0.14 -13.71 -10.95
N MET A 110 0.02 -13.04 -9.81
CA MET A 110 0.06 -13.70 -8.51
C MET A 110 -1.32 -14.04 -7.97
N GLY A 111 -2.37 -13.47 -8.55
CA GLY A 111 -3.72 -13.66 -8.03
C GLY A 111 -4.20 -12.52 -7.16
N LEU A 112 -3.46 -11.42 -7.12
CA LEU A 112 -3.88 -10.19 -6.46
C LEU A 112 -4.56 -9.28 -7.48
N VAL A 113 -5.51 -8.50 -7.03
CA VAL A 113 -6.19 -7.52 -7.88
C VAL A 113 -6.19 -6.17 -7.16
N ASP A 114 -6.08 -5.11 -7.96
CA ASP A 114 -6.15 -3.76 -7.42
C ASP A 114 -7.62 -3.35 -7.31
N ASN A 115 -7.95 -2.65 -6.24
CA ASN A 115 -9.32 -2.21 -6.02
C ASN A 115 -9.46 -0.77 -5.57
N LYS A 116 -8.38 -0.07 -5.33
CA LYS A 116 -8.45 1.33 -4.95
C LYS A 116 -7.11 2.01 -5.17
N VAL A 117 -7.15 3.23 -5.69
CA VAL A 117 -5.97 4.06 -5.82
C VAL A 117 -6.18 5.32 -5.00
N CYS A 118 -5.14 5.83 -4.39
CA CYS A 118 -5.23 7.11 -3.72
C CYS A 118 -3.89 7.83 -3.69
N ALA A 119 -3.97 9.15 -3.49
CA ALA A 119 -2.81 9.94 -3.13
C ALA A 119 -2.62 9.74 -1.62
N VAL A 120 -1.54 9.09 -1.23
CA VAL A 120 -1.27 8.86 0.18
C VAL A 120 -0.90 10.19 0.84
N ASP A 121 0.01 10.93 0.22
CA ASP A 121 0.34 12.28 0.63
C ASP A 121 0.90 13.04 -0.59
N GLU A 122 1.63 14.11 -0.36
CA GLU A 122 2.18 14.91 -1.46
C GLU A 122 3.25 14.16 -2.25
N ILE A 123 3.88 13.17 -1.64
CA ILE A 123 5.01 12.46 -2.22
C ILE A 123 4.58 11.10 -2.77
N TRP A 124 3.72 10.39 -2.04
CA TRP A 124 3.43 8.99 -2.34
C TRP A 124 2.05 8.79 -2.94
N SER A 125 2.02 7.98 -4.00
CA SER A 125 0.78 7.39 -4.52
C SER A 125 0.65 5.99 -3.97
N GLY A 126 -0.58 5.49 -3.87
CA GLY A 126 -0.81 4.13 -3.40
C GLY A 126 -1.85 3.41 -4.23
N LEU A 127 -1.63 2.13 -4.44
CA LEU A 127 -2.59 1.23 -5.08
C LEU A 127 -2.85 0.08 -4.13
N ARG A 128 -4.11 -0.10 -3.74
CA ARG A 128 -4.49 -1.18 -2.83
C ARG A 128 -4.72 -2.43 -3.63
N VAL A 129 -4.02 -3.50 -3.26
CA VAL A 129 -4.22 -4.81 -3.86
C VAL A 129 -4.71 -5.78 -2.81
N VAL A 130 -5.54 -6.70 -3.23
CA VAL A 130 -6.14 -7.72 -2.36
C VAL A 130 -6.12 -9.04 -3.10
N TRP A 131 -6.15 -10.13 -2.34
CA TRP A 131 -6.30 -11.45 -2.95
C TRP A 131 -7.65 -11.57 -3.62
N ARG A 132 -7.68 -12.17 -4.79
CA ARG A 132 -8.96 -12.54 -5.41
C ARG A 132 -9.74 -13.38 -4.43
N VAL A 133 -11.05 -13.20 -4.40
CA VAL A 133 -11.91 -13.87 -3.44
C VAL A 133 -11.73 -15.40 -3.50
N GLU A 134 -11.66 -15.93 -4.70
CA GLU A 134 -11.53 -17.37 -4.89
C GLU A 134 -10.18 -17.93 -4.45
N LEU A 135 -9.19 -17.05 -4.24
CA LEU A 135 -7.86 -17.47 -3.80
C LEU A 135 -7.62 -17.23 -2.32
N ARG A 136 -8.59 -16.66 -1.61
CA ARG A 136 -8.43 -16.42 -0.18
C ARG A 136 -8.52 -17.72 0.58
N PRO A 137 -7.63 -17.93 1.57
CA PRO A 137 -7.80 -19.08 2.45
C PRO A 137 -9.18 -19.05 3.05
N ALA A 138 -9.76 -20.21 3.27
CA ALA A 138 -11.06 -20.30 3.93
C ALA A 138 -10.95 -19.58 5.26
N LYS A 139 -11.87 -18.63 5.49
CA LYS A 139 -11.91 -18.01 6.75
C LYS A 139 -12.30 -19.03 7.68
N ARG A 140 -11.61 -19.22 8.51
CA ARG A 140 -11.96 -20.13 9.28
C ARG A 140 -12.94 -19.89 9.98
N LYS A 141 -13.58 -20.10 9.82
CA LYS A 141 -14.39 -19.93 10.26
C LYS A 141 -14.40 -20.22 11.30
N ALA A 142 -14.42 -19.63 11.60
CA ALA A 142 -14.30 -19.58 12.41
C ALA A 142 -14.33 -20.54 12.68
N GLY A 143 -14.01 -20.57 12.83
CA GLY A 143 -13.83 -21.30 12.89
C GLY A 143 -13.80 -22.10 12.15
N THR A 144 -13.74 -22.10 11.77
CA THR A 144 -13.71 -22.89 10.86
C THR A 144 -12.88 -23.17 10.70
#